data_149f2761c9f251ba6cb4e9ebfd19f384
#
_entry.id   149f2761c9f251ba6cb4e9ebfd19f384
#
_cell.length_a   1.000
_cell.length_b   1.000
_cell.length_c   1.000
_cell.angle_alpha   90.00
_cell.angle_beta   90.00
_cell.angle_gamma   90.00
#
_symmetry.space_group_name_H-M   'P 1'
#
loop_
_entity.id
_entity.type
_entity.pdbx_description
1 polymer ?
#
loop_
_entity_poly.entity_id
_entity_poly.type
_entity_poly.pdbx_seq_one_letter_code
_entity_poly.pdbx_strand_id
1 'polypeptide(L)'
;MRHLTSLVFFAAGIVSAADIKVVANPSVKAAQISTDELKRIFLATETSVEGGHVEPVFEKGGATHEAFLKQYLGKTDAALSIYYRSLVFTGKAFMPKMLGSDAEVLDYVAKTRGAIGYVNAAASTSGTKEITVR
;
A
#
# COMPACT_ATOMS: atom_id res chain seq x y z
N MET A 1 -9.35 -53.43 -1.24
CA MET A 1 -9.34 -52.78 -1.11
C MET A 1 -9.01 -51.88 -1.10
N ARG A 2 -8.92 -51.25 -1.17
CA ARG A 2 -8.62 -50.36 -1.20
C ARG A 2 -8.63 -49.34 -0.85
N HIS A 3 -8.36 -48.56 -0.69
CA HIS A 3 -8.42 -47.53 -0.32
C HIS A 3 -7.91 -46.57 -0.47
N LEU A 4 -8.14 -45.78 -0.62
CA LEU A 4 -7.82 -44.82 -0.77
C LEU A 4 -7.64 -43.92 -0.18
N THR A 5 -7.26 -43.32 -0.22
CA THR A 5 -6.94 -42.52 0.42
C THR A 5 -6.98 -41.30 -0.02
N SER A 6 -7.26 -40.65 0.08
CA SER A 6 -7.40 -39.54 -0.23
C SER A 6 -6.75 -38.63 0.29
N LEU A 7 -6.21 -38.06 -0.05
CA LEU A 7 -5.52 -37.24 0.41
C LEU A 7 -5.95 -35.98 0.23
N VAL A 8 -5.94 -35.41 0.74
CA VAL A 8 -6.34 -34.27 0.72
C VAL A 8 -5.58 -33.37 0.96
N PHE A 9 -5.40 -32.60 0.76
CA PHE A 9 -4.66 -31.74 1.04
C PHE A 9 -5.03 -30.52 0.80
N PHE A 10 -4.77 -29.78 1.07
CA PHE A 10 -5.09 -28.70 1.03
C PHE A 10 -4.32 -27.79 1.22
N ALA A 11 -3.95 -27.37 0.82
CA ALA A 11 -3.25 -26.46 0.81
C ALA A 11 -3.59 -25.45 1.42
N ALA A 12 -4.09 -25.32 1.58
CA ALA A 12 -4.50 -24.46 2.15
C ALA A 12 -3.93 -23.69 2.84
N GLY A 13 -4.07 -23.57 3.41
CA GLY A 13 -3.50 -22.90 4.29
C GLY A 13 -2.92 -21.77 3.89
N ILE A 14 -2.81 -21.59 3.12
CA ILE A 14 -2.19 -20.62 2.78
C ILE A 14 -2.81 -19.52 2.64
N VAL A 15 -3.23 -19.09 3.42
CA VAL A 15 -3.84 -18.01 3.30
C VAL A 15 -3.03 -17.10 3.46
N SER A 16 -2.64 -16.63 2.94
CA SER A 16 -1.78 -15.83 3.12
C SER A 16 -2.21 -14.61 3.43
N ALA A 17 -1.46 -13.88 3.85
CA ALA A 17 -1.75 -12.64 4.18
C ALA A 17 -2.35 -12.03 3.05
N ALA A 18 -3.02 -11.02 3.20
CA ALA A 18 -3.61 -10.36 2.10
C ALA A 18 -2.54 -9.97 1.11
N ASP A 19 -2.76 -10.27 -0.12
CA ASP A 19 -1.93 -9.75 -1.18
C ASP A 19 -2.35 -8.32 -1.42
N ILE A 20 -1.38 -7.49 -1.66
CA ILE A 20 -1.66 -6.09 -1.92
C ILE A 20 -1.09 -5.69 -3.27
N LYS A 21 -1.62 -4.61 -3.80
CA LYS A 21 -1.01 -3.97 -4.97
C LYS A 21 -0.96 -2.49 -4.73
N VAL A 22 0.02 -1.85 -5.35
CA VAL A 22 0.22 -0.42 -5.23
C VAL A 22 -0.42 0.25 -6.43
N VAL A 23 -1.20 1.28 -6.16
CA VAL A 23 -1.92 2.02 -7.19
C VAL A 23 -1.53 3.48 -7.12
N ALA A 24 -1.58 4.15 -8.26
CA ALA A 24 -1.22 5.56 -8.33
C ALA A 24 -2.15 6.29 -9.27
N ASN A 25 -2.23 7.59 -9.07
CA ASN A 25 -2.90 8.44 -10.04
C ASN A 25 -2.16 8.32 -11.37
N PRO A 26 -2.87 8.33 -12.49
CA PRO A 26 -2.20 8.25 -13.80
C PRO A 26 -1.14 9.31 -14.03
N SER A 27 -1.16 10.41 -13.28
CA SER A 27 -0.14 11.46 -13.41
C SER A 27 1.23 11.03 -12.91
N VAL A 28 1.31 9.97 -12.09
CA VAL A 28 2.58 9.46 -11.61
C VAL A 28 3.24 8.72 -12.76
N LYS A 29 4.44 9.14 -13.13
CA LYS A 29 5.03 8.64 -14.37
C LYS A 29 5.67 7.27 -14.28
N ALA A 30 6.04 6.84 -13.10
CA ALA A 30 6.72 5.56 -12.96
C ALA A 30 5.77 4.40 -13.18
N ALA A 31 6.20 3.38 -13.90
CA ALA A 31 5.45 2.14 -14.04
C ALA A 31 5.89 1.13 -12.98
N GLN A 32 7.10 1.31 -12.47
CA GLN A 32 7.61 0.43 -11.42
C GLN A 32 8.55 1.22 -10.53
N ILE A 33 8.62 0.83 -9.28
CA ILE A 33 9.54 1.44 -8.33
C ILE A 33 10.13 0.33 -7.47
N SER A 34 11.25 0.63 -6.85
CA SER A 34 11.88 -0.35 -5.96
C SER A 34 11.16 -0.36 -4.61
N THR A 35 11.35 -1.45 -3.88
CA THR A 35 10.83 -1.55 -2.53
C THR A 35 11.35 -0.41 -1.65
N ASP A 36 12.64 -0.07 -1.81
CA ASP A 36 13.22 1.01 -1.03
C ASP A 36 12.60 2.36 -1.37
N GLU A 37 12.35 2.61 -2.64
CA GLU A 37 11.73 3.87 -3.03
C GLU A 37 10.30 3.96 -2.51
N LEU A 38 9.55 2.88 -2.58
CA LEU A 38 8.21 2.83 -2.05
C LEU A 38 8.22 3.15 -0.55
N LYS A 39 9.16 2.55 0.18
CA LYS A 39 9.28 2.80 1.61
C LYS A 39 9.58 4.27 1.88
N ARG A 40 10.48 4.87 1.12
CA ARG A 40 10.82 6.29 1.32
C ARG A 40 9.62 7.19 1.06
N ILE A 41 8.84 6.88 0.04
CA ILE A 41 7.63 7.66 -0.25
C ILE A 41 6.65 7.58 0.91
N PHE A 42 6.39 6.38 1.40
CA PHE A 42 5.40 6.20 2.45
C PHE A 42 5.90 6.61 3.82
N LEU A 43 7.19 6.85 3.99
CA LEU A 43 7.74 7.42 5.21
C LEU A 43 8.08 8.90 5.05
N ALA A 44 7.65 9.49 3.96
CA ALA A 44 7.80 10.92 3.69
C ALA A 44 9.25 11.41 3.63
N THR A 45 10.18 10.50 3.33
CA THR A 45 11.56 10.89 3.11
C THR A 45 11.84 11.13 1.63
N GLU A 46 10.89 10.82 0.77
CA GLU A 46 10.98 11.13 -0.65
C GLU A 46 9.60 11.61 -1.07
N THR A 47 9.53 12.78 -1.68
CA THR A 47 8.26 13.42 -2.00
C THR A 47 8.04 13.62 -3.49
N SER A 48 8.92 13.05 -4.33
CA SER A 48 8.72 13.12 -5.76
C SER A 48 9.21 11.85 -6.43
N VAL A 49 8.61 11.55 -7.58
CA VAL A 49 9.02 10.42 -8.41
C VAL A 49 9.11 10.98 -9.83
N GLU A 50 10.25 10.77 -10.46
CA GLU A 50 10.51 11.24 -11.83
C GLU A 50 10.09 12.69 -12.01
N GLY A 51 10.45 13.50 -11.03
CA GLY A 51 10.22 14.95 -11.13
C GLY A 51 8.83 15.41 -10.73
N GLY A 52 7.92 14.50 -10.41
CA GLY A 52 6.57 14.87 -10.01
C GLY A 52 6.32 14.60 -8.55
N HIS A 53 5.64 15.53 -7.91
CA HIS A 53 5.29 15.35 -6.50
C HIS A 53 4.39 14.14 -6.30
N VAL A 54 4.63 13.38 -5.26
CA VAL A 54 3.77 12.25 -4.90
C VAL A 54 3.26 12.42 -3.48
N GLU A 55 2.08 11.86 -3.25
CA GLU A 55 1.41 11.95 -1.97
C GLU A 55 1.00 10.55 -1.53
N PRO A 56 1.56 10.02 -0.45
CA PRO A 56 1.17 8.69 0.01
C PRO A 56 -0.21 8.72 0.65
N VAL A 57 -0.97 7.66 0.42
CA VAL A 57 -2.32 7.50 0.96
C VAL A 57 -2.36 6.17 1.68
N PHE A 58 -2.80 6.19 2.93
CA PHE A 58 -2.86 5.00 3.75
C PHE A 58 -4.30 4.56 3.99
N GLU A 59 -4.48 3.28 4.27
CA GLU A 59 -5.73 2.81 4.85
C GLU A 59 -5.66 2.94 6.36
N LYS A 60 -6.82 3.07 7.01
CA LYS A 60 -6.86 3.27 8.45
C LYS A 60 -6.60 2.01 9.23
N GLY A 61 -6.84 0.85 8.67
CA GLY A 61 -6.66 -0.40 9.37
C GLY A 61 -7.12 -1.55 8.49
N GLY A 62 -7.18 -2.74 9.04
CA GLY A 62 -7.63 -3.93 8.33
C GLY A 62 -6.47 -4.73 7.78
N ALA A 63 -6.81 -5.87 7.19
CA ALA A 63 -5.80 -6.84 6.75
C ALA A 63 -4.89 -6.30 5.65
N THR A 64 -5.44 -5.53 4.72
CA THR A 64 -4.65 -4.93 3.65
C THR A 64 -3.64 -3.95 4.21
N HIS A 65 -4.07 -3.12 5.14
CA HIS A 65 -3.18 -2.14 5.77
C HIS A 65 -2.06 -2.84 6.54
N GLU A 66 -2.41 -3.84 7.34
CA GLU A 66 -1.41 -4.56 8.12
C GLU A 66 -0.42 -5.29 7.23
N ALA A 67 -0.90 -5.88 6.13
CA ALA A 67 -0.02 -6.54 5.19
C ALA A 67 0.95 -5.56 4.54
N PHE A 68 0.46 -4.38 4.17
CA PHE A 68 1.31 -3.36 3.58
C PHE A 68 2.40 -2.91 4.56
N LEU A 69 2.01 -2.62 5.80
CA LEU A 69 2.98 -2.17 6.79
C LEU A 69 4.05 -3.22 7.04
N LYS A 70 3.64 -4.47 7.17
CA LYS A 70 4.57 -5.54 7.44
C LYS A 70 5.49 -5.79 6.26
N GLN A 71 4.94 -5.82 5.06
CA GLN A 71 5.70 -6.18 3.89
C GLN A 71 6.66 -5.07 3.45
N TYR A 72 6.24 -3.83 3.53
CA TYR A 72 7.01 -2.74 2.95
C TYR A 72 7.61 -1.77 3.96
N LEU A 73 6.96 -1.50 5.07
CA LEU A 73 7.47 -0.49 6.00
C LEU A 73 8.16 -1.09 7.23
N GLY A 74 7.87 -2.34 7.55
CA GLY A 74 8.45 -2.95 8.72
C GLY A 74 8.03 -2.28 10.02
N LYS A 75 6.84 -1.68 10.04
CA LYS A 75 6.35 -0.97 11.21
C LYS A 75 4.98 -1.46 11.60
N THR A 76 4.66 -1.38 12.87
CA THR A 76 3.28 -1.57 13.32
C THR A 76 2.52 -0.27 13.09
N ASP A 77 1.20 -0.36 13.16
CA ASP A 77 0.36 0.82 13.01
C ASP A 77 0.66 1.85 14.09
N ALA A 78 0.90 1.39 15.33
CA ALA A 78 1.23 2.30 16.42
C ALA A 78 2.56 3.01 16.18
N ALA A 79 3.56 2.28 15.69
CA ALA A 79 4.86 2.87 15.42
C ALA A 79 4.78 3.87 14.26
N LEU A 80 3.97 3.57 13.25
CA LEU A 80 3.77 4.47 12.14
C LEU A 80 3.11 5.78 12.61
N SER A 81 2.13 5.66 13.48
CA SER A 81 1.44 6.83 14.03
C SER A 81 2.41 7.73 14.81
N ILE A 82 3.25 7.12 15.63
CA ILE A 82 4.25 7.88 16.38
C ILE A 82 5.24 8.55 15.43
N TYR A 83 5.66 7.83 14.41
CA TYR A 83 6.61 8.34 13.43
C TYR A 83 6.05 9.60 12.75
N TYR A 84 4.83 9.52 12.24
CA TYR A 84 4.25 10.67 11.56
C TYR A 84 3.97 11.83 12.48
N ARG A 85 3.52 11.55 13.71
CA ARG A 85 3.31 12.64 14.66
C ARG A 85 4.60 13.40 14.93
N SER A 86 5.71 12.67 15.00
CA SER A 86 7.00 13.32 15.19
C SER A 86 7.37 14.21 14.01
N LEU A 87 7.12 13.75 12.79
CA LEU A 87 7.40 14.54 11.60
C LEU A 87 6.54 15.80 11.56
N VAL A 88 5.26 15.66 11.89
CA VAL A 88 4.35 16.80 11.90
C VAL A 88 4.77 17.80 12.96
N PHE A 89 5.09 17.30 14.15
CA PHE A 89 5.48 18.15 15.26
C PHE A 89 6.74 18.95 14.96
N THR A 90 7.68 18.37 14.23
CA THR A 90 8.92 19.03 13.88
C THR A 90 8.85 19.78 12.55
N GLY A 91 7.67 19.84 11.95
CA GLY A 91 7.49 20.58 10.71
C GLY A 91 8.05 19.91 9.46
N LYS A 92 8.34 18.61 9.52
CA LYS A 92 8.99 17.93 8.41
C LYS A 92 8.01 17.29 7.44
N ALA A 93 6.78 17.08 7.84
CA ALA A 93 5.79 16.47 6.97
C ALA A 93 4.39 16.82 7.46
N PHE A 94 3.39 16.55 6.63
CA PHE A 94 1.99 16.64 7.01
C PHE A 94 1.49 15.25 7.31
N MET A 95 0.40 15.14 8.07
CA MET A 95 -0.23 13.85 8.26
C MET A 95 -0.73 13.35 6.91
N PRO A 96 -0.44 12.10 6.56
CA PRO A 96 -0.91 11.58 5.29
C PRO A 96 -2.40 11.34 5.31
N LYS A 97 -2.99 11.28 4.14
CA LYS A 97 -4.39 10.94 4.00
C LYS A 97 -4.59 9.50 4.45
N MET A 98 -5.60 9.26 5.26
CA MET A 98 -5.92 7.92 5.74
C MET A 98 -7.39 7.65 5.46
N LEU A 99 -7.68 6.56 4.77
CA LEU A 99 -9.01 6.26 4.29
C LEU A 99 -9.47 4.89 4.78
N GLY A 100 -10.76 4.68 4.80
CA GLY A 100 -11.35 3.54 5.50
C GLY A 100 -11.48 2.26 4.70
N SER A 101 -11.27 2.30 3.39
CA SER A 101 -11.48 1.11 2.58
C SER A 101 -10.71 1.20 1.27
N ASP A 102 -10.58 0.05 0.59
CA ASP A 102 -9.99 0.00 -0.74
C ASP A 102 -10.74 0.92 -1.71
N ALA A 103 -12.06 0.91 -1.63
CA ALA A 103 -12.85 1.74 -2.54
C ALA A 103 -12.57 3.22 -2.35
N GLU A 104 -12.41 3.65 -1.10
CA GLU A 104 -12.09 5.05 -0.82
C GLU A 104 -10.70 5.40 -1.30
N VAL A 105 -9.74 4.49 -1.14
CA VAL A 105 -8.39 4.72 -1.63
C VAL A 105 -8.40 4.85 -3.15
N LEU A 106 -9.07 3.94 -3.84
CA LEU A 106 -9.12 3.99 -5.29
C LEU A 106 -9.78 5.28 -5.79
N ASP A 107 -10.85 5.70 -5.14
CA ASP A 107 -11.52 6.94 -5.53
C ASP A 107 -10.62 8.15 -5.33
N TYR A 108 -9.97 8.22 -4.19
CA TYR A 108 -9.09 9.35 -3.89
C TYR A 108 -7.88 9.39 -4.82
N VAL A 109 -7.27 8.23 -5.05
CA VAL A 109 -6.10 8.13 -5.91
C VAL A 109 -6.46 8.48 -7.35
N ALA A 110 -7.62 8.04 -7.82
CA ALA A 110 -8.04 8.34 -9.19
C ALA A 110 -8.23 9.85 -9.41
N LYS A 111 -8.62 10.57 -8.37
CA LYS A 111 -8.96 11.98 -8.50
C LYS A 111 -7.86 12.95 -8.07
N THR A 112 -6.79 12.46 -7.48
CA THR A 112 -5.77 13.33 -6.88
C THR A 112 -4.45 13.14 -7.58
N ARG A 113 -3.96 14.20 -8.22
CA ARG A 113 -2.68 14.14 -8.91
C ARG A 113 -1.58 13.76 -7.93
N GLY A 114 -0.72 12.85 -8.35
CA GLY A 114 0.43 12.44 -7.56
C GLY A 114 0.12 11.46 -6.43
N ALA A 115 -1.14 11.12 -6.22
CA ALA A 115 -1.48 10.21 -5.13
C ALA A 115 -1.02 8.79 -5.43
N ILE A 116 -0.52 8.11 -4.39
CA ILE A 116 -0.08 6.74 -4.51
C ILE A 116 -0.56 6.04 -3.24
N GLY A 117 -1.17 4.90 -3.40
CA GLY A 117 -1.74 4.15 -2.28
C GLY A 117 -1.63 2.66 -2.51
N TYR A 118 -2.31 1.90 -1.68
CA TYR A 118 -2.31 0.44 -1.80
C TYR A 118 -3.72 -0.07 -1.53
N VAL A 119 -4.04 -1.18 -2.16
CA VAL A 119 -5.33 -1.82 -1.98
C VAL A 119 -5.12 -3.33 -2.05
N ASN A 120 -6.13 -4.07 -1.72
CA ASN A 120 -6.10 -5.53 -1.87
C ASN A 120 -5.90 -5.85 -3.34
N ALA A 121 -5.10 -6.87 -3.61
CA ALA A 121 -4.77 -7.24 -4.98
C ALA A 121 -6.00 -7.60 -5.81
N ALA A 122 -7.10 -8.00 -5.18
CA ALA A 122 -8.32 -8.34 -5.88
C ALA A 122 -9.16 -7.12 -6.22
N ALA A 123 -8.82 -5.94 -5.73
CA ALA A 123 -9.61 -4.75 -5.98
C ALA A 123 -9.43 -4.27 -7.43
N SER A 124 -10.48 -3.67 -7.98
CA SER A 124 -10.41 -3.09 -9.31
C SER A 124 -9.50 -1.87 -9.28
N THR A 125 -8.72 -1.67 -10.33
CA THR A 125 -7.86 -0.49 -10.41
C THR A 125 -8.41 0.56 -11.35
N SER A 126 -9.70 0.50 -11.64
CA SER A 126 -10.33 1.43 -12.56
C SER A 126 -10.01 2.88 -12.20
N GLY A 127 -9.57 3.66 -13.15
CA GLY A 127 -9.23 5.06 -12.92
C GLY A 127 -7.86 5.31 -12.30
N THR A 128 -7.17 4.26 -11.90
CA THR A 128 -5.82 4.37 -11.35
C THR A 128 -4.89 3.53 -12.20
N LYS A 129 -3.61 3.60 -11.91
CA LYS A 129 -2.67 2.70 -12.57
C LYS A 129 -1.97 1.88 -11.49
N GLU A 130 -1.66 0.65 -11.82
CA GLU A 130 -0.93 -0.21 -10.91
C GLU A 130 0.56 0.03 -11.09
N ILE A 131 1.30 0.12 -9.99
CA ILE A 131 2.75 0.27 -10.05
C ILE A 131 3.36 -1.03 -9.58
N THR A 132 4.27 -1.57 -10.39
CA THR A 132 4.99 -2.77 -10.02
C THR A 132 6.08 -2.41 -9.01
N VAL A 133 6.16 -3.16 -7.92
CA VAL A 133 7.20 -2.95 -6.91
C VAL A 133 8.19 -4.10 -7.00
N ARG A 134 9.46 -3.80 -7.09
CA ARG A 134 10.46 -4.84 -7.27
C ARG A 134 11.66 -4.67 -6.35
#